data_0e58e4ccde303d4eb32a4ddadb056c50
#
_entry.id   0e58e4ccde303d4eb32a4ddadb056c50
#
_cell.length_a   1.000
_cell.length_b   1.000
_cell.length_c   1.000
_cell.angle_alpha   90.00
_cell.angle_beta   90.00
_cell.angle_gamma   90.00
#
_symmetry.space_group_name_H-M   'P 1'
#
loop_
_entity.id
_entity.type
_entity.pdbx_description
1 polymer ?
#
loop_
_entity_poly.entity_id
_entity_poly.type
_entity_poly.pdbx_seq_one_letter_code
_entity_poly.pdbx_strand_id
1 'polypeptide(L)'
;MSLKKIMKGVYLTGHGGFDKLEYREDIPVPELENNEVLVKIHAAGVNNTDINTRIAWYSKSNQRGNSEELGSKGIDSAHNPDGSWGGSTIKFPRIQGIDACGEIVKVGAGVEKNRVGERVLISPCMEINSQYIFLGSEINGSFAEYTKVQSEFAY
;
A
#
# COMPACT_ATOMS: atom_id res chain seq x y z
N MET A 1 22.52 -0.91 -13.67
CA MET A 1 22.65 -1.41 -12.29
C MET A 1 21.64 -2.53 -12.09
N SER A 2 22.02 -3.66 -11.46
CA SER A 2 21.05 -4.69 -11.11
C SER A 2 20.16 -4.19 -9.96
N LEU A 3 18.85 -4.41 -10.08
CA LEU A 3 17.90 -4.12 -8.99
C LEU A 3 18.28 -4.93 -7.73
N LYS A 4 18.15 -4.31 -6.56
CA LYS A 4 18.30 -5.01 -5.27
C LYS A 4 17.24 -6.11 -5.17
N LYS A 5 17.55 -7.17 -4.44
CA LYS A 5 16.57 -8.24 -4.15
C LYS A 5 15.70 -7.94 -2.93
N ILE A 6 16.19 -7.07 -2.05
CA ILE A 6 15.53 -6.64 -0.82
C ILE A 6 15.44 -5.12 -0.77
N MET A 7 14.46 -4.61 -0.05
CA MET A 7 14.17 -3.20 0.11
C MET A 7 13.82 -2.87 1.56
N LYS A 8 13.87 -1.58 1.87
CA LYS A 8 13.38 -1.00 3.13
C LYS A 8 11.91 -0.63 3.00
N GLY A 9 11.18 -0.71 4.11
CA GLY A 9 9.77 -0.32 4.16
C GLY A 9 9.18 -0.46 5.55
N VAL A 10 7.90 -0.14 5.65
CA VAL A 10 7.14 -0.26 6.89
C VAL A 10 5.98 -1.22 6.68
N TYR A 11 5.96 -2.29 7.46
CA TYR A 11 4.82 -3.18 7.55
C TYR A 11 3.80 -2.71 8.57
N LEU A 12 2.54 -2.73 8.20
CA LEU A 12 1.42 -2.81 9.13
C LEU A 12 1.19 -4.29 9.43
N THR A 13 1.36 -4.69 10.68
CA THR A 13 1.29 -6.10 11.13
C THR A 13 -0.09 -6.50 11.66
N GLY A 14 -1.00 -5.55 11.78
CA GLY A 14 -2.37 -5.74 12.26
C GLY A 14 -3.04 -4.38 12.46
N HIS A 15 -4.34 -4.38 12.72
CA HIS A 15 -5.00 -3.16 13.16
C HIS A 15 -4.58 -2.80 14.59
N GLY A 16 -4.47 -1.49 14.88
CA GLY A 16 -4.11 -1.03 16.22
C GLY A 16 -3.37 0.30 16.26
N GLY A 17 -2.57 0.48 17.28
CA GLY A 17 -1.75 1.66 17.50
C GLY A 17 -0.46 1.69 16.65
N PHE A 18 0.47 2.54 17.05
CA PHE A 18 1.77 2.65 16.39
C PHE A 18 2.64 1.40 16.58
N ASP A 19 2.36 0.59 17.59
CA ASP A 19 2.98 -0.72 17.82
C ASP A 19 2.77 -1.73 16.69
N LYS A 20 1.82 -1.44 15.79
CA LYS A 20 1.55 -2.26 14.59
C LYS A 20 2.37 -1.84 13.37
N LEU A 21 3.14 -0.76 13.46
CA LEU A 21 4.05 -0.32 12.41
C LEU A 21 5.46 -0.86 12.67
N GLU A 22 5.94 -1.71 11.78
CA GLU A 22 7.24 -2.36 11.88
C GLU A 22 8.14 -1.94 10.71
N TYR A 23 9.21 -1.18 11.01
CA TYR A 23 10.23 -0.85 10.01
C TYR A 23 11.11 -2.07 9.73
N ARG A 24 11.30 -2.39 8.45
CA ARG A 24 12.09 -3.52 7.98
C ARG A 24 13.06 -3.10 6.88
N GLU A 25 14.21 -3.77 6.82
CA GLU A 25 15.25 -3.57 5.79
C GLU A 25 15.47 -4.81 4.91
N ASP A 26 14.68 -5.83 5.12
CA ASP A 26 14.80 -7.15 4.49
C ASP A 26 13.54 -7.57 3.71
N ILE A 27 12.70 -6.60 3.33
CA ILE A 27 11.48 -6.86 2.55
C ILE A 27 11.87 -7.26 1.13
N PRO A 28 11.35 -8.38 0.59
CA PRO A 28 11.60 -8.73 -0.80
C PRO A 28 11.07 -7.66 -1.76
N VAL A 29 11.88 -7.27 -2.74
CA VAL A 29 11.38 -6.44 -3.85
C VAL A 29 10.38 -7.28 -4.64
N PRO A 30 9.16 -6.75 -4.94
CA PRO A 30 8.13 -7.55 -5.59
C PRO A 30 8.52 -7.97 -7.00
N GLU A 31 8.20 -9.21 -7.35
CA GLU A 31 8.29 -9.70 -8.72
C GLU A 31 7.10 -9.21 -9.54
N LEU A 32 7.35 -8.91 -10.82
CA LEU A 32 6.34 -8.38 -11.73
C LEU A 32 5.63 -9.50 -12.48
N GLU A 33 4.34 -9.32 -12.62
CA GLU A 33 3.53 -10.01 -13.63
C GLU A 33 3.59 -9.28 -14.98
N ASN A 34 2.97 -9.87 -16.01
CA ASN A 34 3.12 -9.38 -17.39
C ASN A 34 2.75 -7.91 -17.58
N ASN A 35 1.67 -7.46 -16.95
CA ASN A 35 1.12 -6.11 -17.15
C ASN A 35 1.53 -5.12 -16.06
N GLU A 36 2.49 -5.48 -15.21
CA GLU A 36 2.89 -4.66 -14.07
C GLU A 36 4.15 -3.85 -14.34
N VAL A 37 4.28 -2.77 -13.61
CA VAL A 37 5.49 -1.96 -13.52
C VAL A 37 6.00 -1.93 -12.07
N LEU A 38 7.32 -1.92 -11.91
CA LEU A 38 7.98 -1.66 -10.63
C LEU A 38 8.32 -0.19 -10.55
N VAL A 39 7.76 0.49 -9.58
CA VAL A 39 8.00 1.90 -9.33
C VAL A 39 8.94 2.04 -8.13
N LYS A 40 10.07 2.71 -8.33
CA LYS A 40 10.92 3.21 -7.25
C LYS A 40 10.26 4.44 -6.67
N ILE A 41 9.89 4.38 -5.40
CA ILE A 41 9.19 5.47 -4.74
C ILE A 41 10.15 6.63 -4.46
N HIS A 42 9.76 7.83 -4.88
CA HIS A 42 10.47 9.07 -4.61
C HIS A 42 9.78 9.91 -3.54
N ALA A 43 8.45 9.85 -3.46
CA ALA A 43 7.68 10.44 -2.38
C ALA A 43 6.40 9.65 -2.13
N ALA A 44 6.03 9.57 -0.87
CA ALA A 44 4.78 8.98 -0.39
C ALA A 44 4.13 9.96 0.60
N GLY A 45 2.84 10.23 0.41
CA GLY A 45 2.06 11.04 1.34
C GLY A 45 1.46 10.16 2.44
N VAL A 46 1.39 10.69 3.66
CA VAL A 46 0.57 10.08 4.72
C VAL A 46 -0.84 10.64 4.60
N ASN A 47 -1.77 9.78 4.27
CA ASN A 47 -3.19 10.11 4.09
C ASN A 47 -4.00 9.67 5.31
N ASN A 48 -5.14 10.34 5.55
CA ASN A 48 -6.08 9.87 6.59
C ASN A 48 -6.54 8.42 6.37
N THR A 49 -6.58 7.96 5.11
CA THR A 49 -6.91 6.57 4.79
C THR A 49 -5.90 5.59 5.36
N ASP A 50 -4.61 5.93 5.37
CA ASP A 50 -3.58 5.07 5.97
C ASP A 50 -3.79 4.96 7.49
N ILE A 51 -4.09 6.09 8.14
CA ILE A 51 -4.37 6.13 9.58
C ILE A 51 -5.64 5.33 9.89
N ASN A 52 -6.72 5.60 9.16
CA ASN A 52 -8.03 4.98 9.38
C ASN A 52 -7.97 3.45 9.14
N THR A 53 -7.23 3.01 8.14
CA THR A 53 -6.98 1.58 7.89
C THR A 53 -6.20 0.96 9.05
N ARG A 54 -5.12 1.61 9.52
CA ARG A 54 -4.34 1.10 10.64
C ARG A 54 -5.19 0.94 11.90
N ILE A 55 -5.98 1.94 12.25
CA ILE A 55 -6.80 1.91 13.47
C ILE A 55 -8.11 1.11 13.33
N ALA A 56 -8.37 0.49 12.18
CA ALA A 56 -9.61 -0.23 11.83
C ALA A 56 -10.87 0.66 11.85
N TRP A 57 -10.74 1.94 11.52
CA TRP A 57 -11.86 2.88 11.54
C TRP A 57 -12.98 2.51 10.56
N TYR A 58 -12.64 1.89 9.43
CA TYR A 58 -13.59 1.47 8.39
C TYR A 58 -14.38 0.21 8.72
N SER A 59 -14.04 -0.50 9.80
CA SER A 59 -14.79 -1.68 10.21
C SER A 59 -16.25 -1.33 10.46
N LYS A 60 -17.17 -2.15 9.94
CA LYS A 60 -18.62 -1.99 10.13
C LYS A 60 -19.04 -2.07 11.60
N SER A 61 -18.23 -2.69 12.43
CA SER A 61 -18.47 -2.76 13.88
C SER A 61 -18.05 -1.50 14.62
N ASN A 62 -17.33 -0.58 13.96
CA ASN A 62 -16.91 0.67 14.57
C ASN A 62 -18.12 1.62 14.70
N GLN A 63 -18.52 1.91 15.94
CA GLN A 63 -19.57 2.87 16.26
C GLN A 63 -19.01 4.16 16.89
N ARG A 64 -17.70 4.33 16.93
CA ARG A 64 -17.01 5.46 17.57
C ARG A 64 -16.55 6.47 16.53
N GLY A 65 -16.58 7.74 16.92
CA GLY A 65 -15.94 8.80 16.15
C GLY A 65 -14.41 8.78 16.28
N ASN A 66 -13.72 9.65 15.54
CA ASN A 66 -12.28 9.84 15.65
C ASN A 66 -11.93 10.62 16.91
N SER A 67 -10.86 10.19 17.61
CA SER A 67 -10.22 10.91 18.69
C SER A 67 -8.71 10.72 18.60
N GLU A 68 -7.95 11.61 19.24
CA GLU A 68 -6.48 11.50 19.34
C GLU A 68 -6.05 10.18 20.00
N GLU A 69 -6.79 9.75 21.02
CA GLU A 69 -6.55 8.48 21.68
C GLU A 69 -6.73 7.28 20.72
N LEU A 70 -7.79 7.28 19.92
CA LEU A 70 -8.02 6.24 18.90
C LEU A 70 -6.94 6.29 17.81
N GLY A 71 -6.48 7.47 17.44
CA GLY A 71 -5.38 7.64 16.50
C GLY A 71 -4.07 7.01 16.97
N SER A 72 -3.79 7.05 18.27
CA SER A 72 -2.56 6.51 18.86
C SER A 72 -2.64 5.03 19.23
N LYS A 73 -3.78 4.57 19.76
CA LYS A 73 -3.96 3.21 20.29
C LYS A 73 -4.69 2.25 19.33
N GLY A 74 -5.41 2.81 18.35
CA GLY A 74 -6.32 2.05 17.49
C GLY A 74 -7.65 1.74 18.18
N ILE A 75 -8.57 1.20 17.38
CA ILE A 75 -9.85 0.68 17.89
C ILE A 75 -9.58 -0.75 18.32
N ASP A 76 -10.08 -1.13 19.49
CA ASP A 76 -10.00 -2.52 19.96
C ASP A 76 -10.91 -3.40 19.08
N SER A 77 -10.36 -3.77 17.95
CA SER A 77 -11.02 -4.53 16.89
C SER A 77 -10.24 -5.78 16.53
N ALA A 78 -9.55 -6.37 17.51
CA ALA A 78 -8.72 -7.57 17.32
C ALA A 78 -9.46 -8.73 16.60
N HIS A 79 -10.74 -8.58 16.35
CA HIS A 79 -11.63 -9.58 15.74
C HIS A 79 -12.33 -9.11 14.46
N ASN A 80 -12.02 -7.88 13.95
CA ASN A 80 -12.71 -7.34 12.79
C ASN A 80 -11.78 -7.26 11.57
N PRO A 81 -11.84 -8.25 10.67
CA PRO A 81 -10.96 -8.30 9.51
C PRO A 81 -11.32 -7.28 8.42
N ASP A 82 -12.45 -6.57 8.51
CA ASP A 82 -13.03 -5.70 7.48
C ASP A 82 -12.59 -4.24 7.57
N GLY A 83 -11.38 -3.97 8.04
CA GLY A 83 -10.87 -2.62 8.29
C GLY A 83 -10.37 -1.86 7.06
N SER A 84 -10.55 -2.38 5.82
CA SER A 84 -10.18 -1.68 4.60
C SER A 84 -11.24 -0.68 4.15
N TRP A 85 -10.85 0.32 3.37
CA TRP A 85 -11.79 1.26 2.73
C TRP A 85 -12.84 0.54 1.89
N GLY A 86 -12.44 -0.45 1.12
CA GLY A 86 -13.33 -1.27 0.28
C GLY A 86 -14.19 -2.26 1.08
N GLY A 87 -14.02 -2.37 2.41
CA GLY A 87 -14.73 -3.32 3.26
C GLY A 87 -14.23 -4.76 3.12
N SER A 88 -13.13 -4.98 2.42
CA SER A 88 -12.48 -6.28 2.27
C SER A 88 -11.56 -6.57 3.47
N THR A 89 -11.24 -7.85 3.65
CA THR A 89 -10.26 -8.27 4.65
C THR A 89 -8.85 -7.90 4.25
N ILE A 90 -8.14 -7.17 5.10
CA ILE A 90 -6.71 -6.89 4.89
C ILE A 90 -5.89 -8.12 5.30
N LYS A 91 -5.01 -8.55 4.40
CA LYS A 91 -4.02 -9.58 4.70
C LYS A 91 -2.76 -8.93 5.25
N PHE A 92 -2.43 -9.21 6.49
CA PHE A 92 -1.21 -8.75 7.13
C PHE A 92 -0.04 -9.74 6.94
N PRO A 93 1.23 -9.26 6.94
CA PRO A 93 1.60 -7.86 6.98
C PRO A 93 1.30 -7.13 5.67
N ARG A 94 1.00 -5.83 5.76
CA ARG A 94 0.70 -4.95 4.63
C ARG A 94 1.62 -3.74 4.62
N ILE A 95 2.19 -3.39 3.48
CA ILE A 95 2.82 -2.09 3.29
C ILE A 95 1.72 -1.09 2.95
N GLN A 96 1.55 -0.06 3.78
CA GLN A 96 0.60 1.01 3.54
C GLN A 96 1.17 2.11 2.62
N GLY A 97 0.48 3.22 2.47
CA GLY A 97 0.84 4.38 1.64
C GLY A 97 0.01 4.41 0.37
N ILE A 98 -1.10 5.17 0.44
CA ILE A 98 -2.05 5.31 -0.66
C ILE A 98 -1.58 6.34 -1.70
N ASP A 99 -0.89 7.39 -1.27
CA ASP A 99 -0.38 8.45 -2.13
C ASP A 99 1.07 8.16 -2.50
N ALA A 100 1.35 8.06 -3.81
CA ALA A 100 2.65 7.64 -4.29
C ALA A 100 3.06 8.33 -5.59
N CYS A 101 4.32 8.76 -5.64
CA CYS A 101 4.98 9.08 -6.89
C CYS A 101 6.39 8.49 -6.94
N GLY A 102 6.89 8.25 -8.15
CA GLY A 102 8.20 7.66 -8.32
C GLY A 102 8.62 7.55 -9.77
N GLU A 103 9.52 6.61 -10.02
CA GLU A 103 10.07 6.33 -11.35
C GLU A 103 9.90 4.84 -11.66
N ILE A 104 9.42 4.52 -12.85
CA ILE A 104 9.37 3.14 -13.35
C ILE A 104 10.79 2.64 -13.57
N VAL A 105 11.21 1.62 -12.83
CA VAL A 105 12.56 1.05 -12.93
C VAL A 105 12.60 -0.34 -13.58
N LYS A 106 11.44 -0.98 -13.72
CA LYS A 106 11.29 -2.27 -14.40
C LYS A 106 9.85 -2.42 -14.89
N VAL A 107 9.68 -3.12 -16.01
CA VAL A 107 8.37 -3.43 -16.58
C VAL A 107 8.21 -4.93 -16.78
N GLY A 108 6.96 -5.42 -16.69
CA GLY A 108 6.58 -6.78 -17.05
C GLY A 108 6.64 -7.01 -18.56
N ALA A 109 6.54 -8.26 -18.98
CA ALA A 109 6.73 -8.65 -20.37
C ALA A 109 5.70 -8.06 -21.35
N GLY A 110 4.49 -7.72 -20.85
CA GLY A 110 3.41 -7.11 -21.63
C GLY A 110 3.41 -5.59 -21.65
N VAL A 111 4.39 -4.94 -21.01
CA VAL A 111 4.48 -3.48 -20.93
C VAL A 111 5.59 -2.96 -21.82
N GLU A 112 5.35 -1.83 -22.47
CA GLU A 112 6.32 -1.15 -23.32
C GLU A 112 7.61 -0.81 -22.55
N LYS A 113 8.77 -1.25 -23.08
CA LYS A 113 10.07 -1.07 -22.41
C LYS A 113 10.51 0.38 -22.28
N ASN A 114 10.01 1.27 -23.15
CA ASN A 114 10.31 2.70 -23.14
C ASN A 114 9.72 3.42 -21.92
N ARG A 115 8.77 2.78 -21.18
CA ARG A 115 8.26 3.31 -19.91
C ARG A 115 9.29 3.30 -18.77
N VAL A 116 10.38 2.54 -18.91
CA VAL A 116 11.47 2.58 -17.90
C VAL A 116 12.12 3.96 -17.91
N GLY A 117 12.18 4.59 -16.73
CA GLY A 117 12.64 5.96 -16.53
C GLY A 117 11.51 7.00 -16.49
N GLU A 118 10.25 6.61 -16.78
CA GLU A 118 9.12 7.51 -16.62
C GLU A 118 8.89 7.87 -15.15
N ARG A 119 8.66 9.16 -14.90
CA ARG A 119 8.19 9.65 -13.60
C ARG A 119 6.67 9.58 -13.59
N VAL A 120 6.14 8.92 -12.58
CA VAL A 120 4.71 8.61 -12.52
C VAL A 120 4.10 8.97 -11.16
N LEU A 121 2.81 9.29 -11.20
CA LEU A 121 1.91 9.20 -10.07
C LEU A 121 1.19 7.85 -10.14
N ILE A 122 0.93 7.23 -8.99
CA ILE A 122 0.17 5.99 -8.92
C ILE A 122 -1.27 6.31 -8.54
N SER A 123 -2.22 5.75 -9.29
CA SER A 123 -3.64 5.86 -8.92
C SER A 123 -3.87 5.25 -7.54
N PRO A 124 -4.46 5.98 -6.60
CA PRO A 124 -4.76 5.47 -5.26
C PRO A 124 -5.87 4.42 -5.26
N CYS A 125 -6.75 4.48 -6.26
CA CYS A 125 -7.88 3.56 -6.44
C CYS A 125 -7.84 2.98 -7.86
N MET A 126 -7.95 1.68 -7.96
CA MET A 126 -7.85 0.90 -9.20
C MET A 126 -9.08 0.03 -9.34
N GLU A 127 -9.65 -0.03 -10.54
CA GLU A 127 -10.71 -0.99 -10.83
C GLU A 127 -10.09 -2.20 -11.55
N ILE A 128 -10.02 -3.34 -10.88
CA ILE A 128 -9.46 -4.59 -11.41
C ILE A 128 -10.54 -5.67 -11.30
N ASN A 129 -10.93 -6.26 -12.43
CA ASN A 129 -11.97 -7.28 -12.49
C ASN A 129 -13.29 -6.85 -11.80
N SER A 130 -13.73 -5.61 -12.06
CA SER A 130 -14.94 -5.01 -11.47
C SER A 130 -14.90 -4.92 -9.93
N GLN A 131 -13.72 -4.90 -9.35
CA GLN A 131 -13.49 -4.64 -7.93
C GLN A 131 -12.60 -3.43 -7.75
N TYR A 132 -12.95 -2.59 -6.78
CA TYR A 132 -12.11 -1.48 -6.38
C TYR A 132 -11.00 -1.97 -5.45
N ILE A 133 -9.76 -1.68 -5.84
CA ILE A 133 -8.54 -2.02 -5.13
C ILE A 133 -7.84 -0.72 -4.73
N PHE A 134 -7.47 -0.60 -3.48
CA PHE A 134 -6.78 0.59 -2.97
C PHE A 134 -5.33 0.29 -2.65
N LEU A 135 -4.45 1.17 -3.13
CA LEU A 135 -3.02 1.12 -2.83
C LEU A 135 -2.80 1.23 -1.31
N GLY A 136 -1.98 0.37 -0.75
CA GLY A 136 -1.72 0.35 0.70
C GLY A 136 -2.80 -0.32 1.54
N SER A 137 -3.86 -0.83 0.93
CA SER A 137 -4.97 -1.52 1.57
C SER A 137 -5.09 -2.96 1.05
N GLU A 138 -5.75 -3.18 -0.08
CA GLU A 138 -5.89 -4.50 -0.70
C GLU A 138 -4.57 -5.00 -1.31
N ILE A 139 -3.73 -4.09 -1.79
CA ILE A 139 -2.38 -4.36 -2.29
C ILE A 139 -1.34 -3.55 -1.50
N ASN A 140 -0.06 -3.93 -1.61
CA ASN A 140 1.01 -3.17 -0.98
C ASN A 140 1.14 -1.78 -1.58
N GLY A 141 1.36 -0.80 -0.72
CA GLY A 141 1.45 0.62 -1.03
C GLY A 141 2.88 1.15 -1.13
N SER A 142 3.01 2.44 -0.82
CA SER A 142 4.21 3.24 -1.09
C SER A 142 5.13 3.49 0.11
N PHE A 143 4.81 2.98 1.30
CA PHE A 143 5.72 3.11 2.47
C PHE A 143 6.87 2.10 2.40
N ALA A 144 7.51 2.02 1.23
CA ALA A 144 8.68 1.21 0.93
C ALA A 144 9.50 1.83 -0.22
N GLU A 145 10.71 1.32 -0.46
CA GLU A 145 11.56 1.82 -1.56
C GLU A 145 10.97 1.51 -2.95
N TYR A 146 10.18 0.43 -3.07
CA TYR A 146 9.53 0.03 -4.31
C TYR A 146 8.10 -0.45 -4.06
N THR A 147 7.25 -0.21 -5.04
CA THR A 147 5.92 -0.84 -5.15
C THR A 147 5.68 -1.32 -6.57
N LYS A 148 4.72 -2.22 -6.76
CA LYS A 148 4.29 -2.66 -8.08
C LYS A 148 2.82 -2.38 -8.29
N VAL A 149 2.46 -1.98 -9.49
CA VAL A 149 1.07 -1.78 -9.90
C VAL A 149 0.90 -2.19 -11.36
N GLN A 150 -0.34 -2.43 -11.78
CA GLN A 150 -0.62 -2.58 -13.21
C GLN A 150 -0.25 -1.28 -13.93
N SER A 151 0.35 -1.43 -15.11
CA SER A 151 0.93 -0.35 -15.91
C SER A 151 -0.06 0.80 -16.20
N GLU A 152 -1.33 0.49 -16.37
CA GLU A 152 -2.39 1.45 -16.65
C GLU A 152 -2.72 2.39 -15.47
N PHE A 153 -2.32 2.05 -14.25
CA PHE A 153 -2.52 2.86 -13.04
C PHE A 153 -1.29 3.67 -12.63
N ALA A 154 -0.24 3.68 -13.45
CA ALA A 154 0.95 4.52 -13.32
C ALA A 154 0.96 5.57 -14.44
N TYR A 155 0.68 6.84 -14.10
CA TYR A 155 0.49 7.97 -15.01
C TYR A 155 1.66 8.95 -15.01
#